data_fdfdf4eb574c82f190d8b13c1f117cbd
#
_entry.id   fdfdf4eb574c82f190d8b13c1f117cbd
#
_cell.length_a   1.000
_cell.length_b   1.000
_cell.length_c   1.000
_cell.angle_alpha   90.00
_cell.angle_beta   90.00
_cell.angle_gamma   90.00
#
_symmetry.space_group_name_H-M   'P 1'
#
loop_
_entity.id
_entity.type
_entity.pdbx_description
1 polymer ?
#
loop_
_entity_poly.entity_id
_entity_poly.type
_entity_poly.pdbx_seq_one_letter_code
_entity_poly.pdbx_strand_id
1 'polypeptide(L)'
;CIITTTLLMGGPAKATELILAKDHTNVVNQAVEIAAYKSNRPPVNKRLFTSKAVEAEITRVKKLLTNQKLAWMFENCFPNTLETTVHYRTTDGKPDTFVYTGDIHAMWLRDSGAQVWPYIQLANKDPELKKMLEGVIRRQFKCINIDPYANAFNDGAVGGDWMSDLTDMKPELHERKWEIDSLCYPLRLAYQYWKETGDASIFDNEWIQAITNILTTFKEQQRKEGVGPYKFQRKTERALDTLNNNGLGAPVNPVGLIVSAFRPSDDATTLQFLVPSNFFAVSSLKKAAEILNVVNKNTSLAKQCTDLALEVEAALKKYATYNHPKYGTIYAFEVDGFGNHLLMDDANVPSLLAMPYLGDVDINDPCLLYTSPSP
;
A
#
# COMPACT_ATOMS: atom_id res chain seq x y z
N CYS A 1 -0.82 1.24 12.13
CA CYS A 1 -0.59 0.98 13.58
C CYS A 1 -0.89 -0.49 13.87
N ILE A 2 0.15 -1.30 14.02
CA ILE A 2 0.07 -2.69 14.48
C ILE A 2 0.21 -2.63 16.00
N ILE A 3 -0.80 -3.09 16.74
CA ILE A 3 -0.75 -3.20 18.20
C ILE A 3 -0.10 -4.53 18.54
N THR A 4 1.12 -4.49 19.06
CA THR A 4 1.82 -5.65 19.61
C THR A 4 1.35 -5.88 21.06
N THR A 5 0.70 -6.99 21.34
CA THR A 5 0.28 -7.40 22.70
C THR A 5 1.36 -8.30 23.28
N THR A 6 2.09 -7.82 24.26
CA THR A 6 3.05 -8.63 25.05
C THR A 6 2.33 -9.24 26.23
N LEU A 7 2.21 -10.57 26.27
CA LEU A 7 1.75 -11.32 27.44
C LEU A 7 2.96 -11.76 28.25
N LEU A 8 3.07 -11.29 29.49
CA LEU A 8 4.02 -11.80 30.48
C LEU A 8 3.35 -12.85 31.36
N MET A 9 3.86 -14.07 31.32
CA MET A 9 3.47 -15.16 32.22
C MET A 9 4.26 -15.08 33.53
N GLY A 10 3.57 -14.86 34.65
CA GLY A 10 4.10 -14.97 36.01
C GLY A 10 3.15 -15.80 36.89
N GLY A 11 3.68 -16.78 37.58
CA GLY A 11 2.99 -17.87 38.26
C GLY A 11 2.08 -17.51 39.45
N PRO A 12 1.28 -18.48 39.95
CA PRO A 12 0.12 -18.24 40.79
C PRO A 12 0.42 -18.35 42.29
N ALA A 13 0.75 -17.27 42.96
CA ALA A 13 0.79 -17.27 44.41
C ALA A 13 0.61 -15.90 45.14
N LYS A 14 0.11 -14.87 44.51
CA LYS A 14 -0.21 -13.58 45.17
C LYS A 14 -1.48 -12.89 44.64
N ALA A 15 -2.39 -13.64 44.05
CA ALA A 15 -3.55 -13.08 43.33
C ALA A 15 -4.77 -12.76 44.23
N THR A 16 -4.87 -13.28 45.45
CA THR A 16 -6.13 -13.25 46.21
C THR A 16 -6.30 -12.02 47.10
N GLU A 17 -5.25 -11.35 47.54
CA GLU A 17 -5.36 -10.12 48.35
C GLU A 17 -5.42 -8.82 47.50
N LEU A 18 -5.05 -8.88 46.25
CA LEU A 18 -5.08 -7.72 45.33
C LEU A 18 -6.46 -7.53 44.67
N ILE A 19 -7.37 -8.51 44.75
CA ILE A 19 -8.66 -8.49 44.05
C ILE A 19 -9.70 -7.61 44.75
N LEU A 20 -9.70 -7.53 46.08
CA LEU A 20 -10.68 -6.75 46.85
C LEU A 20 -10.39 -5.24 46.94
N ALA A 21 -9.15 -4.81 46.68
CA ALA A 21 -8.82 -3.39 46.64
C ALA A 21 -8.92 -2.79 45.21
N LYS A 22 -9.12 -3.64 44.19
CA LYS A 22 -9.18 -3.21 42.79
C LYS A 22 -10.56 -2.77 42.31
N ASP A 23 -11.64 -3.17 42.96
CA ASP A 23 -12.98 -2.89 42.42
C ASP A 23 -13.39 -1.42 42.55
N HIS A 24 -13.05 -0.72 43.64
CA HIS A 24 -13.40 0.69 43.79
C HIS A 24 -12.48 1.64 42.98
N THR A 25 -11.21 1.30 42.83
CA THR A 25 -10.28 2.06 41.95
C THR A 25 -10.55 1.84 40.48
N ASN A 26 -10.99 0.64 40.06
CA ASN A 26 -11.34 0.38 38.68
C ASN A 26 -12.61 1.11 38.24
N VAL A 27 -13.61 1.24 39.11
CA VAL A 27 -14.86 1.97 38.75
C VAL A 27 -14.59 3.47 38.65
N VAL A 28 -13.75 4.04 39.56
CA VAL A 28 -13.37 5.45 39.48
C VAL A 28 -12.46 5.71 38.27
N ASN A 29 -11.50 4.85 38.00
CA ASN A 29 -10.64 4.96 36.81
C ASN A 29 -11.41 4.77 35.51
N GLN A 30 -12.37 3.84 35.44
CA GLN A 30 -13.26 3.70 34.29
C GLN A 30 -14.15 4.94 34.08
N ALA A 31 -14.70 5.50 35.16
CA ALA A 31 -15.51 6.73 35.08
C ALA A 31 -14.68 7.95 34.62
N VAL A 32 -13.44 8.06 35.09
CA VAL A 32 -12.49 9.11 34.68
C VAL A 32 -12.02 8.86 33.24
N GLU A 33 -11.77 7.60 32.83
CA GLU A 33 -11.46 7.25 31.44
C GLU A 33 -12.63 7.54 30.50
N ILE A 34 -13.86 7.18 30.86
CA ILE A 34 -15.05 7.45 30.04
C ILE A 34 -15.28 8.97 29.85
N ALA A 35 -15.00 9.78 30.86
CA ALA A 35 -15.07 11.23 30.75
C ALA A 35 -13.96 11.83 29.84
N ALA A 36 -12.85 11.10 29.63
CA ALA A 36 -11.72 11.54 28.81
C ALA A 36 -11.86 11.25 27.31
N TYR A 37 -12.70 10.27 26.91
CA TYR A 37 -12.83 9.86 25.51
C TYR A 37 -13.89 10.65 24.76
N LYS A 38 -13.65 11.95 24.55
CA LYS A 38 -14.45 12.77 23.63
C LYS A 38 -14.01 12.54 22.20
N SER A 39 -14.96 12.55 21.26
CA SER A 39 -14.65 12.47 19.84
C SER A 39 -13.84 13.70 19.42
N ASN A 40 -12.74 13.45 18.68
CA ASN A 40 -11.88 14.47 18.09
C ASN A 40 -12.18 14.68 16.59
N ARG A 41 -13.24 14.07 16.08
CA ARG A 41 -13.66 14.22 14.69
C ARG A 41 -13.99 15.66 14.38
N PRO A 42 -13.72 16.15 13.15
CA PRO A 42 -14.14 17.48 12.73
C PRO A 42 -15.66 17.67 12.89
N PRO A 43 -16.13 18.89 13.19
CA PRO A 43 -17.55 19.20 13.11
C PRO A 43 -18.13 18.82 11.75
N VAL A 44 -19.37 18.33 11.72
CA VAL A 44 -19.99 17.76 10.49
C VAL A 44 -19.89 18.70 9.29
N ASN A 45 -20.07 20.01 9.50
CA ASN A 45 -19.96 21.01 8.45
C ASN A 45 -18.54 21.35 7.98
N LYS A 46 -17.52 20.73 8.59
CA LYS A 46 -16.10 20.87 8.19
C LYS A 46 -15.54 19.59 7.60
N ARG A 47 -16.31 18.52 7.58
CA ARG A 47 -15.87 17.24 6.99
C ARG A 47 -15.88 17.33 5.48
N LEU A 48 -14.82 16.87 4.84
CA LEU A 48 -14.68 16.89 3.37
C LEU A 48 -15.63 15.90 2.69
N PHE A 49 -15.80 14.72 3.28
CA PHE A 49 -16.73 13.70 2.81
C PHE A 49 -17.38 12.98 4.00
N THR A 50 -18.64 12.60 3.85
CA THR A 50 -19.38 11.82 4.84
C THR A 50 -20.14 10.69 4.17
N SER A 51 -20.19 9.52 4.84
CA SER A 51 -20.89 8.34 4.34
C SER A 51 -21.82 7.78 5.39
N LYS A 52 -23.07 7.54 5.03
CA LYS A 52 -24.06 6.91 5.91
C LYS A 52 -23.66 5.48 6.26
N ALA A 53 -23.05 4.77 5.32
CA ALA A 53 -22.59 3.40 5.56
C ALA A 53 -21.43 3.36 6.55
N VAL A 54 -20.50 4.33 6.49
CA VAL A 54 -19.38 4.46 7.44
C VAL A 54 -19.90 4.81 8.84
N GLU A 55 -20.85 5.74 8.98
CA GLU A 55 -21.46 6.07 10.28
C GLU A 55 -22.19 4.87 10.90
N ALA A 56 -22.91 4.09 10.08
CA ALA A 56 -23.56 2.88 10.53
C ALA A 56 -22.54 1.83 11.00
N GLU A 57 -21.41 1.68 10.29
CA GLU A 57 -20.34 0.76 10.65
C GLU A 57 -19.65 1.18 11.95
N ILE A 58 -19.38 2.48 12.15
CA ILE A 58 -18.87 3.01 13.42
C ILE A 58 -19.79 2.64 14.57
N THR A 59 -21.09 2.86 14.38
CA THR A 59 -22.11 2.53 15.40
C THR A 59 -22.14 1.03 15.70
N ARG A 60 -22.05 0.18 14.67
CA ARG A 60 -22.02 -1.28 14.80
C ARG A 60 -20.80 -1.77 15.58
N VAL A 61 -19.61 -1.32 15.19
CA VAL A 61 -18.35 -1.76 15.79
C VAL A 61 -18.22 -1.27 17.24
N LYS A 62 -18.61 -0.04 17.54
CA LYS A 62 -18.62 0.49 18.91
C LYS A 62 -19.48 -0.34 19.87
N LYS A 63 -20.59 -0.92 19.39
CA LYS A 63 -21.44 -1.82 20.21
C LYS A 63 -20.79 -3.17 20.50
N LEU A 64 -19.85 -3.61 19.65
CA LEU A 64 -19.14 -4.88 19.80
C LEU A 64 -17.89 -4.77 20.69
N LEU A 65 -17.31 -3.58 20.78
CA LEU A 65 -16.10 -3.32 21.53
C LEU A 65 -16.42 -3.06 23.00
N THR A 66 -15.94 -3.93 23.89
CA THR A 66 -16.06 -3.76 25.35
C THR A 66 -15.03 -2.73 25.89
N ASN A 67 -13.88 -2.62 25.25
CA ASN A 67 -12.84 -1.65 25.60
C ASN A 67 -13.20 -0.26 25.05
N GLN A 68 -13.50 0.69 25.93
CA GLN A 68 -13.92 2.04 25.58
C GLN A 68 -12.85 2.85 24.81
N LYS A 69 -11.56 2.61 25.12
CA LYS A 69 -10.46 3.25 24.38
C LYS A 69 -10.39 2.78 22.93
N LEU A 70 -10.55 1.48 22.70
CA LEU A 70 -10.60 0.94 21.33
C LEU A 70 -11.85 1.42 20.58
N ALA A 71 -13.00 1.53 21.24
CA ALA A 71 -14.21 2.07 20.65
C ALA A 71 -14.02 3.55 20.23
N TRP A 72 -13.40 4.34 21.09
CA TRP A 72 -13.05 5.73 20.80
C TRP A 72 -12.01 5.83 19.67
N MET A 73 -10.97 5.02 19.67
CA MET A 73 -9.98 5.01 18.59
C MET A 73 -10.63 4.67 17.25
N PHE A 74 -11.49 3.64 17.22
CA PHE A 74 -12.18 3.27 15.98
C PHE A 74 -13.07 4.40 15.47
N GLU A 75 -13.85 5.05 16.35
CA GLU A 75 -14.71 6.19 16.00
C GLU A 75 -13.93 7.35 15.38
N ASN A 76 -12.72 7.61 15.83
CA ASN A 76 -11.92 8.74 15.37
C ASN A 76 -11.02 8.39 14.17
N CYS A 77 -10.45 7.17 14.14
CA CYS A 77 -9.51 6.78 13.09
C CYS A 77 -10.21 6.28 11.83
N PHE A 78 -11.29 5.49 11.98
CA PHE A 78 -11.95 4.88 10.84
C PHE A 78 -12.50 5.88 9.82
N PRO A 79 -13.17 6.98 10.17
CA PRO A 79 -13.66 7.96 9.21
C PRO A 79 -12.62 9.04 8.83
N ASN A 80 -11.45 9.08 9.45
CA ASN A 80 -10.53 10.22 9.37
C ASN A 80 -10.12 10.54 7.93
N THR A 81 -9.78 9.55 7.13
CA THR A 81 -9.43 9.74 5.71
C THR A 81 -10.54 10.47 4.95
N LEU A 82 -11.80 10.03 5.11
CA LEU A 82 -12.93 10.64 4.42
C LEU A 82 -13.15 12.09 4.86
N GLU A 83 -13.00 12.35 6.15
CA GLU A 83 -13.33 13.63 6.76
C GLU A 83 -12.27 14.71 6.57
N THR A 84 -10.99 14.31 6.35
CA THR A 84 -9.88 15.26 6.40
C THR A 84 -9.00 15.28 5.15
N THR A 85 -9.02 14.24 4.31
CA THR A 85 -8.06 14.10 3.19
C THR A 85 -8.69 13.86 1.83
N VAL A 86 -9.97 13.51 1.77
CA VAL A 86 -10.67 13.18 0.52
C VAL A 86 -11.24 14.42 -0.14
N HIS A 87 -10.80 14.72 -1.36
CA HIS A 87 -11.29 15.78 -2.21
C HIS A 87 -12.05 15.19 -3.40
N TYR A 88 -13.34 14.89 -3.18
CA TYR A 88 -14.22 14.33 -4.19
C TYR A 88 -14.82 15.42 -5.07
N ARG A 89 -14.81 15.20 -6.38
CA ARG A 89 -15.42 16.06 -7.40
C ARG A 89 -15.81 15.27 -8.63
N THR A 90 -16.45 15.94 -9.58
CA THR A 90 -16.69 15.41 -10.93
C THR A 90 -15.85 16.21 -11.92
N THR A 91 -15.08 15.50 -12.74
CA THR A 91 -14.26 16.10 -13.80
C THR A 91 -14.64 15.42 -15.12
N ASP A 92 -15.00 16.22 -16.14
CA ASP A 92 -15.46 15.74 -17.45
C ASP A 92 -16.60 14.71 -17.37
N GLY A 93 -17.53 14.93 -16.41
CA GLY A 93 -18.68 14.06 -16.21
C GLY A 93 -18.39 12.76 -15.47
N LYS A 94 -17.14 12.49 -15.06
CA LYS A 94 -16.73 11.29 -14.33
C LYS A 94 -16.34 11.63 -12.89
N PRO A 95 -16.54 10.70 -11.92
CA PRO A 95 -15.99 10.82 -10.58
C PRO A 95 -14.47 10.98 -10.62
N ASP A 96 -13.97 11.91 -9.80
CA ASP A 96 -12.57 12.22 -9.65
C ASP A 96 -12.29 12.54 -8.17
N THR A 97 -11.45 11.76 -7.52
CA THR A 97 -11.15 11.92 -6.10
C THR A 97 -9.66 11.98 -5.87
N PHE A 98 -9.22 13.11 -5.35
CA PHE A 98 -7.85 13.29 -4.88
C PHE A 98 -7.79 13.03 -3.38
N VAL A 99 -6.80 12.26 -2.93
CA VAL A 99 -6.62 11.91 -1.50
C VAL A 99 -5.28 12.41 -1.02
N TYR A 100 -5.28 13.35 -0.09
CA TYR A 100 -4.06 13.81 0.55
C TYR A 100 -3.44 12.70 1.42
N THR A 101 -2.12 12.58 1.37
CA THR A 101 -1.38 11.67 2.23
C THR A 101 -1.18 12.32 3.61
N GLY A 102 -2.18 12.14 4.47
CA GLY A 102 -2.21 12.75 5.80
C GLY A 102 -2.23 14.28 5.74
N ASP A 103 -1.20 14.92 6.27
CA ASP A 103 -0.99 16.37 6.28
C ASP A 103 -0.20 16.89 5.06
N ILE A 104 0.25 15.99 4.18
CA ILE A 104 0.94 16.35 2.93
C ILE A 104 -0.09 16.54 1.82
N HIS A 105 -0.11 17.71 1.20
CA HIS A 105 -1.06 18.07 0.15
C HIS A 105 -0.67 17.45 -1.22
N ALA A 106 -0.33 16.18 -1.20
CA ALA A 106 -0.03 15.36 -2.37
C ALA A 106 -0.66 13.98 -2.24
N MET A 107 -0.79 13.26 -3.34
CA MET A 107 -1.40 11.94 -3.41
C MET A 107 -0.35 10.91 -3.80
N TRP A 108 0.10 10.10 -2.84
CA TRP A 108 0.85 8.87 -3.13
C TRP A 108 -0.09 7.80 -3.67
N LEU A 109 0.36 7.06 -4.67
CA LEU A 109 -0.42 5.96 -5.24
C LEU A 109 -0.61 4.82 -4.23
N ARG A 110 0.42 4.47 -3.46
CA ARG A 110 0.37 3.51 -2.34
C ARG A 110 -0.65 3.94 -1.30
N ASP A 111 -0.44 5.13 -0.74
CA ASP A 111 -1.19 5.64 0.40
C ASP A 111 -2.66 5.82 0.07
N SER A 112 -2.98 6.44 -1.05
CA SER A 112 -4.38 6.65 -1.47
C SER A 112 -5.16 5.35 -1.60
N GLY A 113 -4.51 4.28 -2.11
CA GLY A 113 -5.10 2.96 -2.18
C GLY A 113 -5.32 2.33 -0.81
N ALA A 114 -4.32 2.43 0.09
CA ALA A 114 -4.39 1.89 1.44
C ALA A 114 -5.39 2.64 2.33
N GLN A 115 -5.42 3.97 2.25
CA GLN A 115 -6.30 4.83 3.04
C GLN A 115 -7.79 4.58 2.76
N VAL A 116 -8.17 4.25 1.52
CA VAL A 116 -9.58 4.01 1.17
C VAL A 116 -9.97 2.53 1.19
N TRP A 117 -9.00 1.63 1.30
CA TRP A 117 -9.23 0.18 1.31
C TRP A 117 -10.31 -0.30 2.29
N PRO A 118 -10.36 0.19 3.54
CA PRO A 118 -11.36 -0.27 4.52
C PRO A 118 -12.81 0.00 4.11
N TYR A 119 -13.03 0.94 3.19
CA TYR A 119 -14.39 1.36 2.81
C TYR A 119 -14.96 0.58 1.63
N ILE A 120 -14.15 -0.21 0.90
CA ILE A 120 -14.61 -0.94 -0.29
C ILE A 120 -15.80 -1.85 0.05
N GLN A 121 -15.73 -2.58 1.15
CA GLN A 121 -16.81 -3.47 1.62
C GLN A 121 -18.13 -2.75 1.96
N LEU A 122 -18.10 -1.43 2.04
CA LEU A 122 -19.27 -0.59 2.29
C LEU A 122 -19.82 0.07 1.02
N ALA A 123 -19.14 -0.05 -0.12
CA ALA A 123 -19.47 0.64 -1.37
C ALA A 123 -20.91 0.34 -1.85
N ASN A 124 -21.36 -0.90 -1.73
CA ASN A 124 -22.72 -1.28 -2.12
C ASN A 124 -23.82 -0.76 -1.19
N LYS A 125 -23.45 -0.26 0.00
CA LYS A 125 -24.40 0.26 1.01
C LYS A 125 -24.59 1.78 0.91
N ASP A 126 -23.74 2.46 0.12
CA ASP A 126 -23.76 3.92 -0.01
C ASP A 126 -23.30 4.34 -1.43
N PRO A 127 -24.23 4.78 -2.29
CA PRO A 127 -23.91 5.18 -3.67
C PRO A 127 -22.91 6.32 -3.78
N GLU A 128 -22.90 7.29 -2.83
CA GLU A 128 -21.94 8.38 -2.86
C GLU A 128 -20.55 7.90 -2.47
N LEU A 129 -20.44 6.99 -1.49
CA LEU A 129 -19.18 6.33 -1.15
C LEU A 129 -18.64 5.51 -2.35
N LYS A 130 -19.53 4.80 -3.06
CA LYS A 130 -19.16 4.06 -4.27
C LYS A 130 -18.57 4.97 -5.33
N LYS A 131 -19.20 6.13 -5.61
CA LYS A 131 -18.69 7.13 -6.58
C LYS A 131 -17.35 7.73 -6.13
N MET A 132 -17.21 8.01 -4.84
CA MET A 132 -15.95 8.51 -4.29
C MET A 132 -14.82 7.51 -4.52
N LEU A 133 -15.04 6.22 -4.26
CA LEU A 133 -14.07 5.14 -4.50
C LEU A 133 -13.75 4.99 -5.99
N GLU A 134 -14.77 5.05 -6.86
CA GLU A 134 -14.58 5.10 -8.32
C GLU A 134 -13.65 6.26 -8.70
N GLY A 135 -13.87 7.44 -8.12
CA GLY A 135 -13.07 8.62 -8.36
C GLY A 135 -11.60 8.45 -7.97
N VAL A 136 -11.30 7.76 -6.86
CA VAL A 136 -9.91 7.45 -6.44
C VAL A 136 -9.23 6.57 -7.49
N ILE A 137 -9.90 5.51 -7.94
CA ILE A 137 -9.35 4.56 -8.90
C ILE A 137 -9.07 5.26 -10.24
N ARG A 138 -10.02 6.08 -10.74
CA ARG A 138 -9.81 6.85 -11.97
C ARG A 138 -8.66 7.84 -11.84
N ARG A 139 -8.55 8.52 -10.70
CA ARG A 139 -7.42 9.41 -10.43
C ARG A 139 -6.08 8.66 -10.44
N GLN A 140 -6.01 7.48 -9.86
CA GLN A 140 -4.80 6.65 -9.87
C GLN A 140 -4.40 6.25 -11.29
N PHE A 141 -5.33 5.85 -12.16
CA PHE A 141 -5.04 5.54 -13.56
C PHE A 141 -4.52 6.77 -14.31
N LYS A 142 -5.15 7.93 -14.09
CA LYS A 142 -4.68 9.20 -14.66
C LYS A 142 -3.24 9.52 -14.22
N CYS A 143 -2.92 9.36 -12.95
CA CYS A 143 -1.58 9.55 -12.41
C CYS A 143 -0.56 8.61 -13.09
N ILE A 144 -0.85 7.32 -13.21
CA ILE A 144 0.00 6.34 -13.91
C ILE A 144 0.21 6.73 -15.38
N ASN A 145 -0.82 7.29 -16.04
CA ASN A 145 -0.73 7.73 -17.43
C ASN A 145 0.08 9.03 -17.60
N ILE A 146 0.22 9.85 -16.55
CA ILE A 146 1.09 11.02 -16.52
C ILE A 146 2.56 10.60 -16.41
N ASP A 147 2.88 9.76 -15.41
CA ASP A 147 4.23 9.22 -15.22
C ASP A 147 4.19 7.94 -14.35
N PRO A 148 4.47 6.76 -14.92
CA PRO A 148 4.44 5.50 -14.17
C PRO A 148 5.64 5.32 -13.22
N TYR A 149 6.65 6.18 -13.30
CA TYR A 149 7.81 6.17 -12.40
C TYR A 149 7.62 7.03 -11.15
N ALA A 150 6.58 7.87 -11.12
CA ALA A 150 6.31 8.72 -9.97
C ALA A 150 5.50 7.98 -8.90
N ASN A 151 5.87 8.18 -7.63
CA ASN A 151 5.14 7.66 -6.48
C ASN A 151 4.07 8.64 -5.98
N ALA A 152 4.26 9.96 -6.14
CA ALA A 152 3.37 10.99 -5.62
C ALA A 152 3.05 12.08 -6.62
N PHE A 153 1.82 12.60 -6.57
CA PHE A 153 1.26 13.55 -7.53
C PHE A 153 0.64 14.76 -6.84
N ASN A 154 0.69 15.89 -7.55
CA ASN A 154 -0.03 17.11 -7.19
C ASN A 154 -1.48 17.07 -7.71
N ASP A 155 -2.34 17.88 -7.14
CA ASP A 155 -3.70 18.06 -7.66
C ASP A 155 -3.75 19.08 -8.80
N GLY A 156 -3.05 18.77 -9.89
CA GLY A 156 -2.85 19.57 -11.09
C GLY A 156 -1.38 19.87 -11.36
N ALA A 157 -1.11 20.63 -12.42
CA ALA A 157 0.24 21.00 -12.85
C ALA A 157 0.74 22.25 -12.08
N VAL A 158 1.03 22.08 -10.80
CA VAL A 158 1.36 23.21 -9.90
C VAL A 158 2.83 23.24 -9.47
N GLY A 159 3.59 22.17 -9.74
CA GLY A 159 4.95 22.00 -9.23
C GLY A 159 4.98 21.75 -7.72
N GLY A 160 6.16 21.84 -7.09
CA GLY A 160 6.32 21.60 -5.66
C GLY A 160 7.78 21.63 -5.22
N ASP A 161 8.02 21.24 -3.98
CA ASP A 161 9.32 21.33 -3.32
C ASP A 161 10.41 20.47 -3.97
N TRP A 162 10.03 19.37 -4.60
CA TRP A 162 10.94 18.38 -5.19
C TRP A 162 11.24 18.60 -6.67
N MET A 163 10.82 19.74 -7.26
CA MET A 163 11.11 20.07 -8.68
C MET A 163 12.58 20.19 -8.99
N SER A 164 13.45 20.31 -7.97
CA SER A 164 14.91 20.35 -8.11
C SER A 164 15.57 18.96 -8.14
N ASP A 165 14.82 17.89 -7.95
CA ASP A 165 15.34 16.52 -8.05
C ASP A 165 15.88 16.25 -9.47
N LEU A 166 17.01 15.56 -9.55
CA LEU A 166 17.65 15.19 -10.81
C LEU A 166 17.01 13.93 -11.39
N THR A 167 15.83 14.09 -11.92
CA THR A 167 14.98 13.11 -12.62
C THR A 167 14.04 13.88 -13.55
N ASP A 168 13.24 13.20 -14.38
CA ASP A 168 12.30 13.84 -15.32
C ASP A 168 11.06 14.39 -14.60
N MET A 169 11.23 15.42 -13.78
CA MET A 169 10.13 16.05 -13.04
C MET A 169 9.19 16.78 -13.99
N LYS A 170 7.88 16.66 -13.70
CA LYS A 170 6.77 17.38 -14.37
C LYS A 170 6.00 18.16 -13.32
N PRO A 171 5.29 19.25 -13.67
CA PRO A 171 4.52 20.04 -12.69
C PRO A 171 3.40 19.27 -11.97
N GLU A 172 2.92 18.17 -12.55
CA GLU A 172 1.92 17.28 -11.97
C GLU A 172 2.49 16.35 -10.90
N LEU A 173 3.83 16.19 -10.83
CA LEU A 173 4.48 15.29 -9.90
C LEU A 173 4.84 16.02 -8.62
N HIS A 174 4.49 15.43 -7.48
CA HIS A 174 5.01 15.85 -6.20
C HIS A 174 6.40 15.25 -5.97
N GLU A 175 6.56 13.93 -6.23
CA GLU A 175 7.81 13.20 -6.09
C GLU A 175 7.90 12.12 -7.17
N ARG A 176 9.13 11.82 -7.64
CA ARG A 176 9.37 10.82 -8.68
C ARG A 176 10.34 9.72 -8.23
N LYS A 177 10.09 9.17 -7.05
CA LYS A 177 10.77 7.97 -6.55
C LYS A 177 10.13 6.72 -7.15
N TRP A 178 10.93 5.89 -7.82
CA TRP A 178 10.46 4.66 -8.42
C TRP A 178 10.30 3.55 -7.38
N GLU A 179 9.08 3.12 -7.17
CA GLU A 179 8.64 2.05 -6.29
C GLU A 179 7.70 1.11 -7.04
N ILE A 180 7.96 -0.20 -7.01
CA ILE A 180 7.10 -1.19 -7.69
C ILE A 180 5.66 -1.12 -7.15
N ASP A 181 5.51 -1.00 -5.85
CA ASP A 181 4.23 -1.04 -5.16
C ASP A 181 3.33 0.15 -5.51
N SER A 182 3.89 1.29 -5.87
CA SER A 182 3.14 2.45 -6.38
C SER A 182 2.27 2.11 -7.61
N LEU A 183 2.67 1.13 -8.42
CA LEU A 183 1.86 0.63 -9.54
C LEU A 183 0.96 -0.57 -9.16
N CYS A 184 1.24 -1.24 -8.06
CA CYS A 184 0.48 -2.41 -7.61
C CYS A 184 -0.76 -2.04 -6.79
N TYR A 185 -0.69 -1.04 -5.93
CA TYR A 185 -1.82 -0.59 -5.10
C TYR A 185 -3.04 -0.17 -5.90
N PRO A 186 -2.92 0.60 -7.01
CA PRO A 186 -4.05 0.91 -7.89
C PRO A 186 -4.72 -0.33 -8.48
N LEU A 187 -3.94 -1.33 -8.88
CA LEU A 187 -4.47 -2.59 -9.43
C LEU A 187 -5.22 -3.38 -8.36
N ARG A 188 -4.68 -3.46 -7.15
CA ARG A 188 -5.31 -4.12 -6.01
C ARG A 188 -6.63 -3.45 -5.66
N LEU A 189 -6.67 -2.12 -5.60
CA LEU A 189 -7.86 -1.33 -5.27
C LEU A 189 -8.95 -1.53 -6.34
N ALA A 190 -8.61 -1.37 -7.61
CA ALA A 190 -9.54 -1.51 -8.73
C ALA A 190 -10.13 -2.93 -8.81
N TYR A 191 -9.29 -3.95 -8.62
CA TYR A 191 -9.74 -5.34 -8.62
C TYR A 191 -10.74 -5.60 -7.48
N GLN A 192 -10.44 -5.17 -6.26
CA GLN A 192 -11.32 -5.39 -5.13
C GLN A 192 -12.64 -4.59 -5.25
N TYR A 193 -12.57 -3.36 -5.75
CA TYR A 193 -13.76 -2.57 -6.05
C TYR A 193 -14.68 -3.29 -7.02
N TRP A 194 -14.14 -3.84 -8.10
CA TRP A 194 -14.91 -4.62 -9.07
C TRP A 194 -15.50 -5.89 -8.46
N LYS A 195 -14.71 -6.64 -7.69
CA LYS A 195 -15.20 -7.87 -7.04
C LYS A 195 -16.33 -7.59 -6.06
N GLU A 196 -16.24 -6.49 -5.31
CA GLU A 196 -17.25 -6.11 -4.33
C GLU A 196 -18.52 -5.54 -4.98
N THR A 197 -18.35 -4.67 -5.97
CA THR A 197 -19.46 -3.88 -6.53
C THR A 197 -20.06 -4.45 -7.82
N GLY A 198 -19.33 -5.32 -8.52
CA GLY A 198 -19.67 -5.76 -9.88
C GLY A 198 -19.51 -4.66 -10.94
N ASP A 199 -19.10 -3.46 -10.55
CA ASP A 199 -18.99 -2.30 -11.44
C ASP A 199 -17.71 -2.36 -12.26
N ALA A 200 -17.85 -2.54 -13.57
CA ALA A 200 -16.76 -2.62 -14.54
C ALA A 200 -16.52 -1.30 -15.30
N SER A 201 -17.27 -0.23 -14.99
CA SER A 201 -17.23 1.03 -15.74
C SER A 201 -15.87 1.76 -15.65
N ILE A 202 -15.09 1.44 -14.63
CA ILE A 202 -13.73 1.98 -14.42
C ILE A 202 -12.70 1.39 -15.41
N PHE A 203 -12.98 0.26 -16.06
CA PHE A 203 -12.03 -0.42 -16.93
C PHE A 203 -12.19 0.03 -18.40
N ASP A 204 -12.07 1.31 -18.62
CA ASP A 204 -12.14 1.98 -19.90
C ASP A 204 -10.75 2.12 -20.60
N ASN A 205 -10.64 3.03 -21.57
CA ASN A 205 -9.38 3.24 -22.29
C ASN A 205 -8.26 3.82 -21.41
N GLU A 206 -8.57 4.60 -20.35
CA GLU A 206 -7.56 5.08 -19.40
C GLU A 206 -6.95 3.93 -18.61
N TRP A 207 -7.77 2.97 -18.20
CA TRP A 207 -7.31 1.71 -17.60
C TRP A 207 -6.39 0.92 -18.54
N ILE A 208 -6.81 0.72 -19.81
CA ILE A 208 -5.98 -0.01 -20.79
C ILE A 208 -4.63 0.65 -20.98
N GLN A 209 -4.60 1.99 -21.06
CA GLN A 209 -3.36 2.75 -21.18
C GLN A 209 -2.50 2.60 -19.90
N ALA A 210 -3.11 2.67 -18.71
CA ALA A 210 -2.39 2.49 -17.45
C ALA A 210 -1.74 1.11 -17.37
N ILE A 211 -2.46 0.03 -17.73
CA ILE A 211 -1.87 -1.31 -17.76
C ILE A 211 -0.73 -1.42 -18.77
N THR A 212 -0.86 -0.80 -19.92
CA THR A 212 0.21 -0.78 -20.93
C THR A 212 1.46 -0.09 -20.38
N ASN A 213 1.29 1.04 -19.71
CA ASN A 213 2.38 1.77 -19.08
C ASN A 213 3.03 0.94 -17.95
N ILE A 214 2.24 0.28 -17.09
CA ILE A 214 2.73 -0.60 -16.03
C ILE A 214 3.58 -1.74 -16.61
N LEU A 215 3.08 -2.42 -17.64
CA LEU A 215 3.83 -3.52 -18.28
C LEU A 215 5.14 -3.04 -18.89
N THR A 216 5.14 -1.89 -19.56
CA THR A 216 6.34 -1.29 -20.13
C THR A 216 7.35 -0.97 -19.04
N THR A 217 6.93 -0.27 -17.99
CA THR A 217 7.79 0.12 -16.87
C THR A 217 8.37 -1.09 -16.15
N PHE A 218 7.58 -2.12 -15.88
CA PHE A 218 8.08 -3.33 -15.24
C PHE A 218 9.12 -4.06 -16.10
N LYS A 219 8.88 -4.17 -17.42
CA LYS A 219 9.84 -4.78 -18.36
C LYS A 219 11.14 -3.96 -18.46
N GLU A 220 11.06 -2.65 -18.53
CA GLU A 220 12.23 -1.76 -18.50
C GLU A 220 13.03 -1.95 -17.22
N GLN A 221 12.36 -2.09 -16.08
CA GLN A 221 12.98 -2.27 -14.77
C GLN A 221 13.40 -3.72 -14.46
N GLN A 222 13.11 -4.69 -15.33
CA GLN A 222 13.84 -5.97 -15.30
C GLN A 222 15.30 -5.81 -15.77
N ARG A 223 15.64 -4.70 -16.42
CA ARG A 223 16.99 -4.33 -16.89
C ARG A 223 17.67 -5.37 -17.78
N LYS A 224 16.89 -6.19 -18.49
CA LYS A 224 17.43 -7.22 -19.41
C LYS A 224 18.12 -6.63 -20.64
N GLU A 225 17.64 -5.49 -21.11
CA GLU A 225 18.14 -4.80 -22.31
C GLU A 225 18.97 -3.56 -21.97
N GLY A 226 19.36 -3.40 -20.71
CA GLY A 226 20.13 -2.27 -20.22
C GLY A 226 19.55 -1.69 -18.92
N VAL A 227 20.11 -0.58 -18.47
CA VAL A 227 19.78 0.04 -17.16
C VAL A 227 18.39 0.68 -17.09
N GLY A 228 17.68 0.77 -18.23
CA GLY A 228 16.40 1.46 -18.33
C GLY A 228 16.50 2.99 -18.35
N PRO A 229 15.37 3.68 -18.54
CA PRO A 229 15.34 5.14 -18.66
C PRO A 229 15.37 5.87 -17.31
N TYR A 230 15.07 5.18 -16.20
CA TYR A 230 14.92 5.81 -14.89
C TYR A 230 16.25 6.12 -14.23
N LYS A 231 16.37 7.35 -13.73
CA LYS A 231 17.42 7.83 -12.84
C LYS A 231 16.83 8.77 -11.81
N PHE A 232 17.43 8.78 -10.64
CA PHE A 232 17.01 9.69 -9.57
C PHE A 232 18.21 10.10 -8.71
N GLN A 233 18.38 11.39 -8.51
CA GLN A 233 19.26 11.93 -7.47
C GLN A 233 18.59 13.13 -6.82
N ARG A 234 18.76 13.25 -5.51
CA ARG A 234 18.32 14.38 -4.70
C ARG A 234 19.52 14.95 -3.98
N LYS A 235 19.63 16.29 -3.93
CA LYS A 235 20.61 16.95 -3.08
C LYS A 235 20.13 16.89 -1.64
N THR A 236 20.70 16.00 -0.85
CA THR A 236 20.29 15.70 0.53
C THR A 236 21.49 15.26 1.36
N GLU A 237 21.39 15.43 2.68
CA GLU A 237 22.36 14.86 3.64
C GLU A 237 22.00 13.42 4.05
N ARG A 238 20.78 12.97 3.73
CA ARG A 238 20.30 11.61 4.02
C ARG A 238 20.68 10.66 2.88
N ALA A 239 21.62 9.76 3.14
CA ALA A 239 22.10 8.81 2.13
C ALA A 239 21.00 7.92 1.51
N LEU A 240 19.93 7.62 2.25
CA LEU A 240 18.82 6.80 1.78
C LEU A 240 17.76 7.60 0.99
N ASP A 241 17.88 8.92 0.92
CA ASP A 241 16.93 9.78 0.20
C ASP A 241 17.38 10.09 -1.24
N THR A 242 18.40 9.40 -1.72
CA THR A 242 18.97 9.54 -3.07
C THR A 242 19.59 8.24 -3.54
N LEU A 243 19.80 8.10 -4.85
CA LEU A 243 20.47 6.92 -5.42
C LEU A 243 21.95 7.20 -5.69
N ASN A 244 22.80 6.23 -5.39
CA ASN A 244 24.20 6.20 -5.80
C ASN A 244 24.36 5.87 -7.30
N ASN A 245 25.58 5.64 -7.76
CA ASN A 245 25.90 5.21 -9.13
C ASN A 245 25.20 6.09 -10.20
N ASN A 246 25.38 7.41 -10.09
CA ASN A 246 24.80 8.41 -11.00
C ASN A 246 23.25 8.30 -11.11
N GLY A 247 22.58 7.98 -10.01
CA GLY A 247 21.13 7.89 -9.96
C GLY A 247 20.56 6.54 -10.40
N LEU A 248 21.38 5.55 -10.67
CA LEU A 248 20.94 4.21 -11.08
C LEU A 248 20.71 3.26 -9.90
N GLY A 249 21.29 3.59 -8.72
CA GLY A 249 21.31 2.71 -7.54
C GLY A 249 22.35 1.59 -7.63
N ALA A 250 22.28 0.62 -6.76
CA ALA A 250 23.18 -0.51 -6.74
C ALA A 250 23.07 -1.36 -8.03
N PRO A 251 24.17 -1.97 -8.49
CA PRO A 251 24.12 -2.84 -9.67
C PRO A 251 23.30 -4.10 -9.41
N VAL A 252 22.64 -4.59 -10.45
CA VAL A 252 21.89 -5.86 -10.41
C VAL A 252 22.34 -6.79 -11.55
N ASN A 253 22.23 -8.10 -11.32
CA ASN A 253 22.24 -9.09 -12.37
C ASN A 253 20.79 -9.32 -12.83
N PRO A 254 20.44 -9.05 -14.11
CA PRO A 254 19.08 -9.25 -14.62
C PRO A 254 18.68 -10.73 -14.62
N VAL A 255 17.86 -11.11 -13.64
CA VAL A 255 17.42 -12.50 -13.43
C VAL A 255 15.90 -12.68 -13.61
N GLY A 256 15.21 -11.65 -14.13
CA GLY A 256 13.78 -11.67 -14.33
C GLY A 256 12.99 -10.97 -13.22
N LEU A 257 13.63 -10.54 -12.12
CA LEU A 257 13.03 -9.68 -11.10
C LEU A 257 12.97 -8.22 -11.56
N ILE A 258 12.08 -7.45 -10.97
CA ILE A 258 11.86 -6.03 -11.26
C ILE A 258 12.62 -5.22 -10.21
N VAL A 259 13.42 -4.26 -10.64
CA VAL A 259 14.11 -3.29 -9.76
C VAL A 259 13.09 -2.37 -9.11
N SER A 260 13.19 -2.19 -7.79
CA SER A 260 12.61 -1.07 -7.04
C SER A 260 13.75 -0.17 -6.58
N ALA A 261 13.74 1.08 -6.99
CA ALA A 261 14.79 2.02 -6.60
C ALA A 261 14.64 2.44 -5.13
N PHE A 262 13.40 2.52 -4.68
CA PHE A 262 13.03 2.86 -3.32
C PHE A 262 12.11 1.81 -2.71
N ARG A 263 12.09 1.80 -1.37
CA ARG A 263 11.19 1.01 -0.53
C ARG A 263 9.89 1.75 -0.27
N PRO A 264 8.83 1.08 0.24
CA PRO A 264 7.62 1.77 0.70
C PRO A 264 7.84 2.80 1.81
N SER A 265 9.01 2.80 2.46
CA SER A 265 9.47 3.79 3.44
C SER A 265 10.07 5.05 2.82
N ASP A 266 10.08 5.17 1.47
CA ASP A 266 10.76 6.18 0.68
C ASP A 266 12.30 6.14 0.78
N ASP A 267 12.88 5.13 1.44
CA ASP A 267 14.32 4.90 1.52
C ASP A 267 14.82 4.12 0.30
N ALA A 268 16.00 4.49 -0.19
CA ALA A 268 16.67 3.78 -1.28
C ALA A 268 16.94 2.31 -0.91
N THR A 269 16.67 1.39 -1.83
CA THR A 269 17.01 -0.02 -1.67
C THR A 269 18.52 -0.22 -1.63
N THR A 270 18.98 -1.13 -0.78
CA THR A 270 20.39 -1.55 -0.71
C THR A 270 20.73 -2.52 -1.83
N LEU A 271 19.88 -3.54 -2.02
CA LEU A 271 19.90 -4.47 -3.14
C LEU A 271 18.58 -4.29 -3.91
N GLN A 272 18.66 -3.95 -5.21
CA GLN A 272 17.51 -3.33 -5.88
C GLN A 272 16.34 -4.26 -6.22
N PHE A 273 16.44 -5.55 -6.03
CA PHE A 273 15.27 -6.43 -6.14
C PHE A 273 14.59 -6.58 -4.77
N LEU A 274 13.67 -5.68 -4.47
CA LEU A 274 12.84 -5.71 -3.28
C LEU A 274 11.83 -6.87 -3.39
N VAL A 275 12.03 -7.92 -2.58
CA VAL A 275 11.32 -9.19 -2.70
C VAL A 275 9.82 -9.05 -2.46
N PRO A 276 9.32 -8.43 -1.36
CA PRO A 276 7.88 -8.31 -1.14
C PRO A 276 7.18 -7.50 -2.23
N SER A 277 7.82 -6.46 -2.77
CA SER A 277 7.23 -5.69 -3.89
C SER A 277 7.18 -6.50 -5.19
N ASN A 278 8.15 -7.39 -5.44
CA ASN A 278 8.10 -8.30 -6.59
C ASN A 278 6.97 -9.34 -6.45
N PHE A 279 6.71 -9.88 -5.25
CA PHE A 279 5.52 -10.71 -5.00
C PHE A 279 4.23 -9.93 -5.26
N PHE A 280 4.16 -8.69 -4.79
CA PHE A 280 2.99 -7.83 -5.02
C PHE A 280 2.79 -7.50 -6.51
N ALA A 281 3.86 -7.36 -7.29
CA ALA A 281 3.77 -7.22 -8.75
C ALA A 281 3.15 -8.47 -9.40
N VAL A 282 3.57 -9.68 -8.99
CA VAL A 282 3.01 -10.95 -9.49
C VAL A 282 1.50 -11.02 -9.24
N SER A 283 1.06 -10.81 -7.99
CA SER A 283 -0.35 -10.89 -7.64
C SER A 283 -1.18 -9.81 -8.34
N SER A 284 -0.63 -8.60 -8.50
CA SER A 284 -1.28 -7.48 -9.19
C SER A 284 -1.43 -7.72 -10.68
N LEU A 285 -0.40 -8.25 -11.35
CA LEU A 285 -0.46 -8.62 -12.76
C LEU A 285 -1.46 -9.75 -13.04
N LYS A 286 -1.55 -10.75 -12.16
CA LYS A 286 -2.58 -11.80 -12.25
C LYS A 286 -4.00 -11.23 -12.15
N LYS A 287 -4.24 -10.29 -11.23
CA LYS A 287 -5.52 -9.56 -11.09
C LYS A 287 -5.85 -8.74 -12.35
N ALA A 288 -4.86 -8.02 -12.89
CA ALA A 288 -5.01 -7.27 -14.14
C ALA A 288 -5.35 -8.17 -15.33
N ALA A 289 -4.68 -9.33 -15.46
CA ALA A 289 -4.98 -10.31 -16.50
C ALA A 289 -6.41 -10.85 -16.40
N GLU A 290 -6.93 -11.09 -15.21
CA GLU A 290 -8.32 -11.50 -15.02
C GLU A 290 -9.30 -10.43 -15.50
N ILE A 291 -9.11 -9.16 -15.10
CA ILE A 291 -9.95 -8.04 -15.54
C ILE A 291 -9.92 -7.92 -17.07
N LEU A 292 -8.74 -7.94 -17.67
CA LEU A 292 -8.56 -7.82 -19.13
C LEU A 292 -9.27 -8.95 -19.87
N ASN A 293 -9.23 -10.17 -19.38
CA ASN A 293 -9.93 -11.31 -20.00
C ASN A 293 -11.44 -11.22 -19.81
N VAL A 294 -11.90 -10.93 -18.60
CA VAL A 294 -13.32 -11.03 -18.23
C VAL A 294 -14.09 -9.79 -18.69
N VAL A 295 -13.54 -8.59 -18.46
CA VAL A 295 -14.24 -7.32 -18.73
C VAL A 295 -13.91 -6.81 -20.14
N ASN A 296 -12.64 -6.58 -20.43
CA ASN A 296 -12.21 -5.92 -21.64
C ASN A 296 -12.17 -6.85 -22.87
N LYS A 297 -12.18 -8.17 -22.67
CA LYS A 297 -11.94 -9.18 -23.72
C LYS A 297 -10.61 -8.97 -24.49
N ASN A 298 -9.65 -8.32 -23.83
CA ASN A 298 -8.32 -8.06 -24.39
C ASN A 298 -7.34 -9.19 -24.01
N THR A 299 -7.48 -10.33 -24.68
CA THR A 299 -6.69 -11.54 -24.40
C THR A 299 -5.20 -11.35 -24.66
N SER A 300 -4.83 -10.49 -25.62
CA SER A 300 -3.42 -10.19 -25.92
C SER A 300 -2.73 -9.48 -24.76
N LEU A 301 -3.33 -8.43 -24.22
CA LEU A 301 -2.77 -7.70 -23.08
C LEU A 301 -2.83 -8.53 -21.80
N ALA A 302 -3.89 -9.31 -21.60
CA ALA A 302 -4.02 -10.26 -20.50
C ALA A 302 -2.89 -11.31 -20.51
N LYS A 303 -2.58 -11.84 -21.69
CA LYS A 303 -1.45 -12.76 -21.86
C LYS A 303 -0.13 -12.12 -21.49
N GLN A 304 0.13 -10.88 -21.87
CA GLN A 304 1.36 -10.17 -21.50
C GLN A 304 1.48 -10.00 -19.98
N CYS A 305 0.38 -9.67 -19.28
CA CYS A 305 0.36 -9.62 -17.83
C CYS A 305 0.67 -10.98 -17.21
N THR A 306 0.07 -12.04 -17.73
CA THR A 306 0.28 -13.41 -17.24
C THR A 306 1.72 -13.88 -17.48
N ASP A 307 2.26 -13.66 -18.67
CA ASP A 307 3.62 -14.07 -19.01
C ASP A 307 4.64 -13.38 -18.10
N LEU A 308 4.50 -12.07 -17.89
CA LEU A 308 5.38 -11.33 -16.99
C LEU A 308 5.23 -11.79 -15.52
N ALA A 309 4.00 -12.02 -15.07
CA ALA A 309 3.76 -12.55 -13.72
C ALA A 309 4.44 -13.90 -13.50
N LEU A 310 4.33 -14.81 -14.46
CA LEU A 310 4.96 -16.15 -14.39
C LEU A 310 6.48 -16.07 -14.41
N GLU A 311 7.04 -15.15 -15.19
CA GLU A 311 8.49 -14.93 -15.24
C GLU A 311 9.01 -14.41 -13.90
N VAL A 312 8.39 -13.38 -13.33
CA VAL A 312 8.79 -12.82 -12.02
C VAL A 312 8.59 -13.86 -10.93
N GLU A 313 7.50 -14.63 -10.94
CA GLU A 313 7.26 -15.72 -9.98
C GLU A 313 8.33 -16.80 -10.04
N ALA A 314 8.76 -17.20 -11.24
CA ALA A 314 9.84 -18.15 -11.41
C ALA A 314 11.19 -17.60 -10.89
N ALA A 315 11.46 -16.32 -11.12
CA ALA A 315 12.64 -15.65 -10.59
C ALA A 315 12.62 -15.54 -9.06
N LEU A 316 11.46 -15.20 -8.46
CA LEU A 316 11.30 -15.18 -7.01
C LEU A 316 11.59 -16.56 -6.38
N LYS A 317 11.03 -17.65 -6.93
CA LYS A 317 11.29 -19.01 -6.45
C LYS A 317 12.78 -19.37 -6.45
N LYS A 318 13.55 -18.80 -7.38
CA LYS A 318 14.97 -19.13 -7.55
C LYS A 318 15.91 -18.23 -6.76
N TYR A 319 15.58 -16.95 -6.60
CA TYR A 319 16.52 -15.95 -6.11
C TYR A 319 16.10 -15.25 -4.83
N ALA A 320 14.81 -15.33 -4.43
CA ALA A 320 14.30 -14.59 -3.27
C ALA A 320 14.48 -15.28 -1.92
N THR A 321 15.03 -16.50 -1.91
CA THR A 321 15.17 -17.30 -0.70
C THR A 321 16.65 -17.43 -0.28
N TYR A 322 16.85 -17.59 1.03
CA TYR A 322 18.13 -17.81 1.66
C TYR A 322 18.08 -19.04 2.57
N ASN A 323 19.08 -19.93 2.50
CA ASN A 323 19.18 -21.08 3.41
C ASN A 323 19.86 -20.65 4.71
N HIS A 324 19.03 -20.24 5.67
CA HIS A 324 19.51 -19.80 6.97
C HIS A 324 19.94 -21.02 7.83
N PRO A 325 21.14 -21.01 8.46
CA PRO A 325 21.68 -22.18 9.16
C PRO A 325 20.84 -22.65 10.34
N LYS A 326 20.03 -21.79 10.94
CA LYS A 326 19.16 -22.12 12.09
C LYS A 326 17.70 -22.33 11.69
N TYR A 327 17.20 -21.59 10.72
CA TYR A 327 15.76 -21.54 10.40
C TYR A 327 15.40 -22.23 9.08
N GLY A 328 16.38 -22.78 8.35
CA GLY A 328 16.14 -23.39 7.03
C GLY A 328 15.92 -22.34 5.95
N THR A 329 15.09 -22.64 4.96
CA THR A 329 14.81 -21.73 3.84
C THR A 329 13.86 -20.63 4.26
N ILE A 330 14.31 -19.37 4.15
CA ILE A 330 13.56 -18.16 4.47
C ILE A 330 13.57 -17.19 3.29
N TYR A 331 12.64 -16.23 3.26
CA TYR A 331 12.70 -15.14 2.30
C TYR A 331 13.75 -14.10 2.70
N ALA A 332 14.50 -13.61 1.73
CA ALA A 332 15.26 -12.37 1.87
C ALA A 332 14.34 -11.17 1.64
N PHE A 333 14.67 -10.02 2.23
CA PHE A 333 13.94 -8.77 2.00
C PHE A 333 14.35 -8.13 0.66
N GLU A 334 15.66 -8.10 0.38
CA GLU A 334 16.22 -7.62 -0.88
C GLU A 334 17.27 -8.60 -1.42
N VAL A 335 17.37 -8.68 -2.73
CA VAL A 335 18.41 -9.43 -3.46
C VAL A 335 18.91 -8.63 -4.66
N ASP A 336 20.06 -9.04 -5.25
CA ASP A 336 20.68 -8.37 -6.41
C ASP A 336 20.86 -9.26 -7.65
N GLY A 337 20.53 -10.56 -7.55
CA GLY A 337 20.73 -11.53 -8.61
C GLY A 337 22.19 -12.03 -8.76
N PHE A 338 23.16 -11.46 -8.04
CA PHE A 338 24.55 -11.95 -7.96
C PHE A 338 24.75 -12.96 -6.83
N GLY A 339 23.73 -13.17 -5.99
CA GLY A 339 23.78 -14.08 -4.85
C GLY A 339 23.87 -13.38 -3.49
N ASN A 340 23.78 -12.05 -3.45
CA ASN A 340 23.70 -11.32 -2.20
C ASN A 340 22.25 -11.22 -1.72
N HIS A 341 22.07 -11.28 -0.38
CA HIS A 341 20.78 -11.27 0.29
C HIS A 341 20.82 -10.30 1.47
N LEU A 342 19.83 -9.43 1.58
CA LEU A 342 19.60 -8.61 2.76
C LEU A 342 18.48 -9.25 3.59
N LEU A 343 18.85 -9.66 4.83
CA LEU A 343 17.95 -10.33 5.76
C LEU A 343 17.44 -9.29 6.79
N MET A 344 16.34 -8.69 6.48
CA MET A 344 15.60 -7.77 7.35
C MET A 344 14.12 -7.78 6.96
N ASP A 345 13.32 -6.97 7.57
CA ASP A 345 11.99 -6.57 7.08
C ASP A 345 11.77 -5.09 7.39
N ASP A 346 10.76 -4.50 6.77
CA ASP A 346 10.35 -3.12 6.98
C ASP A 346 8.93 -3.08 7.57
N ALA A 347 8.62 -2.06 8.36
CA ALA A 347 7.27 -1.87 8.91
C ALA A 347 6.28 -1.34 7.86
N ASN A 348 6.78 -0.76 6.76
CA ASN A 348 5.96 -0.23 5.67
C ASN A 348 5.55 -1.36 4.71
N VAL A 349 4.30 -1.32 4.25
CA VAL A 349 3.71 -2.35 3.38
C VAL A 349 3.85 -1.93 1.91
N PRO A 350 4.38 -2.80 1.03
CA PRO A 350 4.67 -4.23 1.17
C PRO A 350 5.92 -4.54 2.01
N SER A 351 5.78 -5.53 2.88
CA SER A 351 6.84 -6.12 3.70
C SER A 351 6.71 -7.63 3.65
N LEU A 352 7.71 -8.37 4.13
CA LEU A 352 7.63 -9.84 4.18
C LEU A 352 6.44 -10.31 5.02
N LEU A 353 6.24 -9.69 6.20
CA LEU A 353 5.09 -9.98 7.06
C LEU A 353 3.73 -9.64 6.44
N ALA A 354 3.69 -8.67 5.54
CA ALA A 354 2.44 -8.22 4.92
C ALA A 354 2.04 -9.03 3.67
N MET A 355 2.89 -9.91 3.15
CA MET A 355 2.60 -10.69 1.94
C MET A 355 1.26 -11.46 2.00
N PRO A 356 0.87 -12.12 3.11
CA PRO A 356 -0.45 -12.75 3.18
C PRO A 356 -1.62 -11.75 3.16
N TYR A 357 -1.46 -10.59 3.80
CA TYR A 357 -2.46 -9.53 3.78
C TYR A 357 -2.70 -8.96 2.38
N LEU A 358 -1.66 -8.86 1.57
CA LEU A 358 -1.74 -8.43 0.17
C LEU A 358 -2.30 -9.53 -0.75
N GLY A 359 -2.31 -10.78 -0.28
CA GLY A 359 -2.71 -11.95 -1.06
C GLY A 359 -1.61 -12.43 -2.01
N ASP A 360 -0.36 -12.22 -1.63
CA ASP A 360 0.82 -12.53 -2.43
C ASP A 360 1.34 -13.94 -2.15
N VAL A 361 1.26 -14.37 -0.89
CA VAL A 361 1.74 -15.66 -0.39
C VAL A 361 0.73 -16.23 0.61
N ASP A 362 0.61 -17.56 0.68
CA ASP A 362 -0.22 -18.22 1.69
C ASP A 362 0.33 -17.97 3.10
N ILE A 363 -0.55 -17.72 4.07
CA ILE A 363 -0.16 -17.48 5.47
C ILE A 363 0.58 -18.69 6.09
N ASN A 364 0.39 -19.88 5.54
CA ASN A 364 1.04 -21.10 5.98
C ASN A 364 2.29 -21.45 5.15
N ASP A 365 2.76 -20.53 4.30
CA ASP A 365 3.98 -20.76 3.52
C ASP A 365 5.18 -21.01 4.46
N PRO A 366 5.89 -22.14 4.32
CA PRO A 366 6.99 -22.48 5.24
C PRO A 366 8.12 -21.47 5.24
N CYS A 367 8.45 -20.88 4.08
CA CYS A 367 9.50 -19.85 4.00
C CYS A 367 9.08 -18.61 4.77
N LEU A 368 7.80 -18.22 4.68
CA LEU A 368 7.25 -17.05 5.41
C LEU A 368 7.27 -17.26 6.92
N LEU A 369 6.80 -18.43 7.38
CA LEU A 369 6.70 -18.73 8.83
C LEU A 369 8.03 -18.67 9.55
N TYR A 370 9.15 -18.98 8.86
CA TYR A 370 10.51 -18.94 9.41
C TYR A 370 11.23 -17.61 9.10
N THR A 371 10.72 -16.80 8.18
CA THR A 371 11.30 -15.49 7.83
C THR A 371 11.09 -14.48 8.95
N SER A 372 9.91 -14.48 9.58
CA SER A 372 9.63 -13.68 10.74
C SER A 372 9.48 -14.60 11.95
N PRO A 373 10.43 -14.56 12.90
CA PRO A 373 10.26 -15.34 14.13
C PRO A 373 8.98 -14.85 14.82
N SER A 374 7.99 -15.73 14.88
CA SER A 374 6.83 -15.50 15.72
C SER A 374 7.31 -15.29 17.15
N PRO A 375 6.76 -14.30 17.89
CA PRO A 375 7.06 -14.13 19.30
C PRO A 375 6.65 -15.36 20.12
#